data_16616482762c3fd080ee05cbdf650085
#
_entry.id   16616482762c3fd080ee05cbdf650085
#
_cell.length_a   1.000
_cell.length_b   1.000
_cell.length_c   1.000
_cell.angle_alpha   90.00
_cell.angle_beta   90.00
_cell.angle_gamma   90.00
#
_symmetry.space_group_name_H-M   'P 1'
#
loop_
_entity.id
_entity.type
_entity.pdbx_description
1 polymer ?
#
loop_
_entity_poly.entity_id
_entity_poly.type
_entity_poly.pdbx_seq_one_letter_code
_entity_poly.pdbx_strand_id
1 'polypeptide(L)'
;MFVHLNTHSVYSEMSGLIPVKKLIQLSKVNGMGSLALTDVNCLSGFINFVKYCNSMEVKPIAGANLIAKDEDIIVLVENQIGYENLCRIISKLHDNANQKVSDMILSYPSGLFILAENYLVLKQLKPVISNTHLF
;
A
#
# COMPACT_ATOMS: atom_id res chain seq x y z
N MET A 1 -9.45 -2.00 18.49
CA MET A 1 -8.11 -2.51 18.09
C MET A 1 -7.55 -1.54 17.06
N PHE A 2 -6.33 -1.03 17.26
CA PHE A 2 -5.68 -0.11 16.33
C PHE A 2 -4.84 -0.90 15.30
N VAL A 3 -4.83 -0.45 14.05
CA VAL A 3 -4.05 -1.05 12.96
C VAL A 3 -3.35 0.06 12.18
N HIS A 4 -2.03 -0.02 12.03
CA HIS A 4 -1.31 0.87 11.12
C HIS A 4 -1.55 0.46 9.67
N LEU A 5 -2.07 1.39 8.87
CA LEU A 5 -2.33 1.19 7.43
C LEU A 5 -1.27 1.83 6.53
N ASN A 6 -0.37 2.62 7.12
CA ASN A 6 0.78 3.22 6.42
C ASN A 6 2.05 2.95 7.22
N THR A 7 2.84 1.96 6.79
CA THR A 7 4.12 1.61 7.41
C THR A 7 5.17 1.31 6.35
N HIS A 8 6.34 1.90 6.53
CA HIS A 8 7.47 1.77 5.61
C HIS A 8 8.59 0.96 6.27
N SER A 9 9.15 0.04 5.51
CA SER A 9 10.32 -0.74 5.90
C SER A 9 11.60 -0.23 5.24
N VAL A 10 12.73 -0.90 5.51
CA VAL A 10 14.02 -0.62 4.83
C VAL A 10 13.99 -0.73 3.32
N TYR A 11 12.91 -1.27 2.73
CA TYR A 11 12.71 -1.32 1.27
C TYR A 11 12.16 -0.01 0.70
N SER A 12 11.71 0.93 1.54
CA SER A 12 11.35 2.30 1.14
C SER A 12 12.59 3.17 1.19
N GLU A 13 13.20 3.43 0.04
CA GLU A 13 14.37 4.30 -0.05
C GLU A 13 14.07 5.66 0.60
N MET A 14 14.96 6.12 1.49
CA MET A 14 14.90 7.38 2.23
C MET A 14 13.67 7.58 3.13
N SER A 15 12.73 6.61 3.20
CA SER A 15 11.49 6.75 3.99
C SER A 15 11.34 5.71 5.09
N GLY A 16 12.06 4.59 5.03
CA GLY A 16 11.99 3.52 6.01
C GLY A 16 13.36 3.12 6.55
N LEU A 17 13.49 2.98 7.86
CA LEU A 17 14.74 2.58 8.53
C LEU A 17 14.62 1.26 9.28
N ILE A 18 13.40 0.72 9.40
CA ILE A 18 13.13 -0.44 10.27
C ILE A 18 13.00 -1.70 9.40
N PRO A 19 13.77 -2.76 9.70
CA PRO A 19 13.59 -4.05 9.04
C PRO A 19 12.18 -4.61 9.24
N VAL A 20 11.64 -5.27 8.20
CA VAL A 20 10.29 -5.85 8.20
C VAL A 20 10.00 -6.70 9.45
N LYS A 21 10.94 -7.57 9.83
CA LYS A 21 10.80 -8.40 11.03
C LYS A 21 10.59 -7.57 12.30
N LYS A 22 11.32 -6.46 12.44
CA LYS A 22 11.22 -5.57 13.62
C LYS A 22 9.89 -4.82 13.66
N LEU A 23 9.37 -4.39 12.50
CA LEU A 23 8.04 -3.78 12.41
C LEU A 23 6.95 -4.71 12.96
N ILE A 24 6.98 -5.99 12.58
CA ILE A 24 6.00 -6.98 13.04
C ILE A 24 6.16 -7.27 14.55
N GLN A 25 7.39 -7.36 15.04
CA GLN A 25 7.65 -7.51 16.48
C GLN A 25 7.06 -6.33 17.27
N LEU A 26 7.27 -5.10 16.81
CA LEU A 26 6.73 -3.90 17.45
C LEU A 26 5.20 -3.88 17.40
N SER A 27 4.57 -4.28 16.29
CA SER A 27 3.12 -4.35 16.20
C SER A 27 2.55 -5.35 17.21
N LYS A 28 3.15 -6.54 17.32
CA LYS A 28 2.72 -7.56 18.27
C LYS A 28 2.86 -7.10 19.74
N VAL A 29 4.00 -6.51 20.10
CA VAL A 29 4.23 -5.98 21.46
C VAL A 29 3.22 -4.89 21.82
N ASN A 30 2.76 -4.10 20.85
CA ASN A 30 1.74 -3.07 21.05
C ASN A 30 0.29 -3.60 20.88
N GLY A 31 0.08 -4.90 20.87
CA GLY A 31 -1.25 -5.52 20.82
C GLY A 31 -1.98 -5.40 19.50
N MET A 32 -1.26 -5.13 18.38
CA MET A 32 -1.85 -5.06 17.06
C MET A 32 -1.95 -6.46 16.46
N GLY A 33 -3.17 -6.91 16.15
CA GLY A 33 -3.43 -8.20 15.49
C GLY A 33 -3.26 -8.16 13.96
N SER A 34 -3.06 -6.98 13.37
CA SER A 34 -2.88 -6.77 11.93
C SER A 34 -1.92 -5.62 11.68
N LEU A 35 -1.22 -5.65 10.56
CA LEU A 35 -0.30 -4.61 10.12
C LEU A 35 -0.31 -4.51 8.60
N ALA A 36 -0.34 -3.29 8.03
CA ALA A 36 -0.08 -3.10 6.62
C ALA A 36 1.42 -2.85 6.37
N LEU A 37 1.93 -3.31 5.25
CA LEU A 37 3.20 -2.88 4.69
C LEU A 37 2.92 -2.09 3.42
N THR A 38 3.36 -0.83 3.41
CA THR A 38 3.10 0.13 2.33
C THR A 38 4.39 0.83 1.91
N ASP A 39 5.38 0.03 1.51
CA ASP A 39 6.66 0.57 1.04
C ASP A 39 6.46 1.47 -0.19
N VAL A 40 7.31 2.49 -0.33
CA VAL A 40 7.20 3.49 -1.37
C VAL A 40 7.50 2.87 -2.74
N ASN A 41 6.53 2.94 -3.64
CA ASN A 41 6.64 2.49 -5.04
C ASN A 41 7.17 1.07 -5.24
N CYS A 42 7.06 0.19 -4.23
CA CYS A 42 7.57 -1.18 -4.37
C CYS A 42 6.81 -2.19 -3.48
N LEU A 43 6.96 -3.48 -3.83
CA LEU A 43 6.48 -4.63 -3.06
C LEU A 43 7.64 -5.57 -2.67
N SER A 44 8.88 -5.11 -2.71
CA SER A 44 10.08 -5.94 -2.53
C SER A 44 10.13 -6.64 -1.17
N GLY A 45 9.63 -5.99 -0.12
CA GLY A 45 9.57 -6.54 1.24
C GLY A 45 8.40 -7.50 1.50
N PHE A 46 7.40 -7.55 0.61
CA PHE A 46 6.10 -8.16 0.90
C PHE A 46 6.16 -9.66 1.19
N ILE A 47 6.91 -10.44 0.44
CA ILE A 47 7.02 -11.90 0.66
C ILE A 47 7.60 -12.22 2.04
N ASN A 48 8.66 -11.51 2.43
CA ASN A 48 9.26 -11.67 3.76
C ASN A 48 8.30 -11.18 4.87
N PHE A 49 7.56 -10.10 4.60
CA PHE A 49 6.54 -9.58 5.49
C PHE A 49 5.47 -10.62 5.80
N VAL A 50 4.89 -11.27 4.78
CA VAL A 50 3.89 -12.34 4.97
C VAL A 50 4.46 -13.50 5.76
N LYS A 51 5.68 -13.96 5.45
CA LYS A 51 6.33 -15.06 6.19
C LYS A 51 6.49 -14.74 7.68
N TYR A 52 6.99 -13.55 8.01
CA TYR A 52 7.15 -13.13 9.41
C TYR A 52 5.83 -12.88 10.11
N CYS A 53 4.84 -12.28 9.43
CA CYS A 53 3.50 -12.11 9.99
C CYS A 53 2.88 -13.45 10.38
N ASN A 54 2.93 -14.44 9.50
CA ASN A 54 2.40 -15.78 9.78
C ASN A 54 3.12 -16.43 10.97
N SER A 55 4.45 -16.29 11.08
CA SER A 55 5.22 -16.85 12.20
C SER A 55 4.93 -16.16 13.54
N MET A 56 4.41 -14.96 13.53
CA MET A 56 4.11 -14.15 14.72
C MET A 56 2.61 -13.96 14.96
N GLU A 57 1.76 -14.65 14.20
CA GLU A 57 0.28 -14.56 14.29
C GLU A 57 -0.25 -13.13 14.17
N VAL A 58 0.36 -12.33 13.30
CA VAL A 58 -0.10 -11.00 12.89
C VAL A 58 -0.69 -11.13 11.50
N LYS A 59 -1.89 -10.57 11.26
CA LYS A 59 -2.52 -10.60 9.95
C LYS A 59 -1.84 -9.59 9.00
N PRO A 60 -1.24 -10.01 7.88
CA PRO A 60 -0.62 -9.11 6.92
C PRO A 60 -1.69 -8.41 6.09
N ILE A 61 -1.50 -7.12 5.82
CA ILE A 61 -2.25 -6.34 4.84
C ILE A 61 -1.25 -5.88 3.78
N ALA A 62 -1.48 -6.28 2.54
CA ALA A 62 -0.66 -5.87 1.41
C ALA A 62 -1.00 -4.46 0.97
N GLY A 63 0.00 -3.67 0.61
CA GLY A 63 -0.21 -2.35 0.06
C GLY A 63 1.08 -1.71 -0.44
N ALA A 64 0.96 -0.50 -0.96
CA ALA A 64 2.09 0.35 -1.30
C ALA A 64 1.71 1.83 -1.12
N ASN A 65 2.68 2.66 -0.81
CA ASN A 65 2.54 4.10 -0.92
C ASN A 65 3.05 4.52 -2.30
N LEU A 66 2.14 4.95 -3.17
CA LEU A 66 2.43 5.32 -4.54
C LEU A 66 2.68 6.82 -4.64
N ILE A 67 3.88 7.21 -5.01
CA ILE A 67 4.32 8.61 -5.11
C ILE A 67 4.80 8.88 -6.53
N ALA A 68 4.13 9.78 -7.26
CA ALA A 68 4.56 10.32 -8.54
C ALA A 68 3.81 11.62 -8.86
N LYS A 69 4.47 12.56 -9.53
CA LYS A 69 3.86 13.81 -10.03
C LYS A 69 2.98 14.54 -9.00
N ASP A 70 3.53 14.84 -7.84
CA ASP A 70 2.84 15.58 -6.77
C ASP A 70 1.61 14.85 -6.19
N GLU A 71 1.45 13.56 -6.50
CA GLU A 71 0.46 12.69 -5.88
C GLU A 71 1.13 11.72 -4.92
N ASP A 72 0.53 11.56 -3.74
CA ASP A 72 0.90 10.63 -2.68
C ASP A 72 -0.37 9.86 -2.28
N ILE A 73 -0.45 8.59 -2.64
CA ILE A 73 -1.65 7.77 -2.51
C ILE A 73 -1.29 6.42 -1.90
N ILE A 74 -1.90 6.09 -0.79
CA ILE A 74 -1.77 4.76 -0.18
C ILE A 74 -2.80 3.84 -0.81
N VAL A 75 -2.33 2.71 -1.33
CA VAL A 75 -3.16 1.67 -1.93
C VAL A 75 -3.03 0.40 -1.12
N LEU A 76 -4.16 -0.13 -0.64
CA LEU A 76 -4.22 -1.41 0.07
C LEU A 76 -4.94 -2.45 -0.80
N VAL A 77 -4.51 -3.68 -0.69
CA VAL A 77 -5.06 -4.81 -1.46
C VAL A 77 -6.20 -5.47 -0.71
N GLU A 78 -7.34 -5.63 -1.38
CA GLU A 78 -8.50 -6.35 -0.87
C GLU A 78 -8.42 -7.85 -1.16
N ASN A 79 -8.00 -8.20 -2.38
CA ASN A 79 -8.05 -9.57 -2.90
C ASN A 79 -6.95 -9.82 -3.95
N GLN A 80 -6.92 -11.03 -4.52
CA GLN A 80 -5.92 -11.43 -5.52
C GLN A 80 -5.90 -10.50 -6.75
N ILE A 81 -7.08 -10.07 -7.23
CA ILE A 81 -7.18 -9.15 -8.38
C ILE A 81 -6.52 -7.81 -8.05
N GLY A 82 -6.77 -7.29 -6.83
CA GLY A 82 -6.13 -6.07 -6.35
C GLY A 82 -4.62 -6.18 -6.26
N TYR A 83 -4.10 -7.33 -5.82
CA TYR A 83 -2.64 -7.57 -5.79
C TYR A 83 -2.03 -7.52 -7.19
N GLU A 84 -2.64 -8.20 -8.17
CA GLU A 84 -2.19 -8.16 -9.56
C GLU A 84 -2.26 -6.74 -10.15
N ASN A 85 -3.33 -6.00 -9.85
CA ASN A 85 -3.50 -4.63 -10.30
C ASN A 85 -2.45 -3.71 -9.67
N LEU A 86 -2.17 -3.85 -8.37
CA LEU A 86 -1.11 -3.08 -7.70
C LEU A 86 0.27 -3.36 -8.31
N CYS A 87 0.58 -4.63 -8.62
CA CYS A 87 1.82 -4.98 -9.33
C CYS A 87 1.92 -4.29 -10.70
N ARG A 88 0.82 -4.26 -11.48
CA ARG A 88 0.77 -3.58 -12.79
C ARG A 88 0.96 -2.07 -12.65
N ILE A 89 0.32 -1.45 -11.66
CA ILE A 89 0.45 -0.01 -11.37
C ILE A 89 1.91 0.32 -11.03
N ILE A 90 2.54 -0.43 -10.13
CA ILE A 90 3.93 -0.20 -9.73
C ILE A 90 4.88 -0.39 -10.93
N SER A 91 4.69 -1.42 -11.75
CA SER A 91 5.51 -1.62 -12.95
C SER A 91 5.40 -0.43 -13.92
N LYS A 92 4.19 0.06 -14.17
CA LYS A 92 3.98 1.25 -15.02
C LYS A 92 4.59 2.52 -14.42
N LEU A 93 4.55 2.65 -13.10
CA LEU A 93 5.14 3.78 -12.41
C LEU A 93 6.67 3.81 -12.60
N HIS A 94 7.32 2.65 -12.55
CA HIS A 94 8.75 2.52 -12.83
C HIS A 94 9.10 2.79 -14.30
N ASP A 95 8.23 2.38 -15.23
CA ASP A 95 8.43 2.63 -16.67
C ASP A 95 8.22 4.11 -17.03
N ASN A 96 7.32 4.82 -16.35
CA ASN A 96 6.98 6.21 -16.65
C ASN A 96 6.59 7.01 -15.38
N ALA A 97 7.59 7.52 -14.69
CA ALA A 97 7.41 8.36 -13.49
C ALA A 97 6.70 9.71 -13.77
N ASN A 98 6.50 10.08 -15.04
CA ASN A 98 5.79 11.29 -15.42
C ASN A 98 4.27 11.13 -15.49
N GLN A 99 3.75 9.94 -15.28
CA GLN A 99 2.30 9.67 -15.23
C GLN A 99 1.76 9.86 -13.82
N LYS A 100 0.53 10.37 -13.69
CA LYS A 100 -0.14 10.50 -12.40
C LYS A 100 -0.53 9.14 -11.84
N VAL A 101 -0.38 8.96 -10.53
CA VAL A 101 -0.80 7.75 -9.82
C VAL A 101 -2.31 7.53 -9.98
N SER A 102 -3.11 8.59 -9.87
CA SER A 102 -4.57 8.54 -10.03
C SER A 102 -5.00 7.98 -11.40
N ASP A 103 -4.32 8.35 -12.49
CA ASP A 103 -4.62 7.82 -13.83
C ASP A 103 -4.27 6.32 -13.95
N MET A 104 -3.20 5.89 -13.29
CA MET A 104 -2.84 4.46 -13.24
C MET A 104 -3.86 3.65 -12.44
N ILE A 105 -4.34 4.18 -11.30
CA ILE A 105 -5.39 3.57 -10.50
C ILE A 105 -6.68 3.45 -11.31
N LEU A 106 -7.09 4.48 -12.05
CA LEU A 106 -8.26 4.43 -12.93
C LEU A 106 -8.16 3.36 -14.01
N SER A 107 -6.95 3.02 -14.44
CA SER A 107 -6.73 1.93 -15.42
C SER A 107 -6.87 0.54 -14.81
N TYR A 108 -6.70 0.38 -13.50
CA TYR A 108 -6.72 -0.89 -12.77
C TYR A 108 -7.40 -0.75 -11.39
N PRO A 109 -8.68 -0.36 -11.33
CA PRO A 109 -9.32 0.06 -10.08
C PRO A 109 -9.77 -1.08 -9.16
N SER A 110 -9.91 -2.30 -9.69
CA SER A 110 -10.58 -3.40 -8.99
C SER A 110 -9.74 -4.01 -7.87
N GLY A 111 -10.38 -4.32 -6.73
CA GLY A 111 -9.78 -5.03 -5.60
C GLY A 111 -8.79 -4.20 -4.77
N LEU A 112 -8.92 -2.87 -4.82
CA LEU A 112 -8.06 -1.93 -4.13
C LEU A 112 -8.85 -1.01 -3.21
N PHE A 113 -8.31 -0.75 -2.02
CA PHE A 113 -8.70 0.36 -1.15
C PHE A 113 -7.72 1.51 -1.35
N ILE A 114 -8.24 2.70 -1.51
CA ILE A 114 -7.47 3.91 -1.82
C ILE A 114 -7.60 4.90 -0.66
N LEU A 115 -6.47 5.34 -0.13
CA LEU A 115 -6.41 6.39 0.88
C LEU A 115 -5.61 7.56 0.32
N ALA A 116 -6.22 8.74 0.23
CA ALA A 116 -5.59 9.94 -0.31
C ALA A 116 -6.00 11.18 0.47
N GLU A 117 -5.04 12.04 0.80
CA GLU A 117 -5.31 13.30 1.49
C GLU A 117 -5.78 14.40 0.53
N ASN A 118 -5.44 14.28 -0.76
CA ASN A 118 -5.76 15.30 -1.75
C ASN A 118 -7.20 15.17 -2.25
N TYR A 119 -8.04 16.15 -1.93
CA TYR A 119 -9.44 16.20 -2.36
C TYR A 119 -9.63 16.10 -3.89
N LEU A 120 -8.74 16.67 -4.69
CA LEU A 120 -8.85 16.62 -6.16
C LEU A 120 -8.65 15.19 -6.67
N VAL A 121 -7.73 14.44 -6.06
CA VAL A 121 -7.51 13.02 -6.35
C VAL A 121 -8.76 12.21 -5.99
N LEU A 122 -9.31 12.41 -4.79
CA LEU A 122 -10.54 11.74 -4.36
C LEU A 122 -11.70 12.03 -5.31
N LYS A 123 -11.87 13.28 -5.73
CA LYS A 123 -12.91 13.69 -6.69
C LYS A 123 -12.74 13.01 -8.05
N GLN A 124 -11.51 12.85 -8.52
CA GLN A 124 -11.19 12.18 -9.79
C GLN A 124 -11.49 10.68 -9.73
N LEU A 125 -11.19 10.02 -8.61
CA LEU A 125 -11.36 8.57 -8.43
C LEU A 125 -12.80 8.16 -8.12
N LYS A 126 -13.58 9.02 -7.48
CA LYS A 126 -14.95 8.76 -7.02
C LYS A 126 -15.92 8.18 -8.07
N PRO A 127 -15.90 8.56 -9.36
CA PRO A 127 -16.80 7.98 -10.36
C PRO A 127 -16.56 6.50 -10.66
N VAL A 128 -15.33 6.00 -10.40
CA VAL A 128 -14.90 4.65 -10.76
C VAL A 128 -14.74 3.76 -9.54
N ILE A 129 -14.31 4.34 -8.41
CA ILE A 129 -14.06 3.60 -7.17
C ILE A 129 -15.24 3.79 -6.22
N SER A 130 -15.73 2.67 -5.69
CA SER A 130 -16.84 2.68 -4.71
C SER A 130 -16.49 3.53 -3.47
N ASN A 131 -17.48 4.22 -2.92
CA ASN A 131 -17.34 4.96 -1.67
C ASN A 131 -16.89 4.10 -0.47
N THR A 132 -17.03 2.78 -0.55
CA THR A 132 -16.56 1.83 0.46
C THR A 132 -15.07 1.51 0.33
N HIS A 133 -14.42 1.95 -0.74
CA HIS A 133 -13.02 1.68 -1.07
C HIS A 133 -12.18 2.95 -1.25
N LEU A 134 -12.78 4.12 -1.05
CA LEU A 134 -12.14 5.43 -1.22
C LEU A 134 -12.22 6.24 0.08
N PHE A 135 -11.05 6.61 0.63
CA PHE A 135 -10.91 7.27 1.94
C PHE A 135 -9.94 8.45 1.90
#